data_54ac0a50603e67047834e2b8aabd6c90
#
_entry.id   54ac0a50603e67047834e2b8aabd6c90
#
_cell.length_a   1.000
_cell.length_b   1.000
_cell.length_c   1.000
_cell.angle_alpha   90.00
_cell.angle_beta   90.00
_cell.angle_gamma   90.00
#
_symmetry.space_group_name_H-M   'P 1'
#
loop_
_entity.id
_entity.type
_entity.pdbx_description
1 polymer ?
#
loop_
_entity_poly.entity_id
_entity_poly.type
_entity_poly.pdbx_seq_one_letter_code
_entity_poly.pdbx_strand_id
1 'polypeptide(L)'
;MNGEEGEESRPAAVDGEQAPVPRQEDERAPEQTPVQEQPPRPGPSAEQRSAPASVSVPRRLFRSRTARAVTAAGLAGALLGAGAVAWRTDTLPLLGPAPCWDSIGGTTMSDLFGDRRTEVEEQSLHASPRDLEPSYGQCRITSYKDGSPRRQVTLRVHQLDGLRGTDAHEWPREFLAAGTVSLGDGLPGMTSPSRAWLALPQSCTGRDQFTGPTVVDIGMGQAGLDTGSAYDRTDRAALTRAVVEAANGVIREFGCSGTYRIPRALPALVERQDTESGAFCGVEGLTVPAAYRKALGRTRVGGEGGPARVCEAGDSYSPVVRTTTVTDPALAEIFSGSTRKAGLPVKGSKGIGRLDGSRAVYRASCQTGPVIFMVEQLDQPSGVGFDLTRELLPGYVAAEAERIGCGPEKVTLPDD
;
A
#
# COMPACT_ATOMS: atom_id res chain seq x y z
N MET A 1 55.60 28.15 -46.14
CA MET A 1 54.75 28.47 -47.30
C MET A 1 53.41 27.79 -47.08
N ASN A 2 52.37 28.67 -46.98
CA ASN A 2 50.94 28.37 -46.97
C ASN A 2 50.41 27.53 -45.77
N GLY A 3 49.71 27.96 -44.79
CA GLY A 3 48.74 29.08 -44.72
C GLY A 3 47.35 28.58 -45.14
N GLU A 4 46.54 27.98 -44.21
CA GLU A 4 45.07 27.99 -44.37
C GLU A 4 44.42 28.11 -42.97
N GLU A 5 43.82 29.26 -42.83
CA GLU A 5 42.97 29.66 -41.68
C GLU A 5 41.65 28.92 -41.80
N GLY A 6 41.30 28.18 -40.78
CA GLY A 6 39.97 27.51 -40.65
C GLY A 6 39.08 28.24 -39.69
N GLU A 7 38.09 28.83 -40.27
CA GLU A 7 36.99 29.66 -39.80
C GLU A 7 36.20 29.10 -38.60
N GLU A 8 36.22 29.89 -37.52
CA GLU A 8 35.53 29.68 -36.26
C GLU A 8 34.03 29.97 -36.45
N SER A 9 33.21 28.93 -36.68
CA SER A 9 31.76 29.04 -36.73
C SER A 9 31.15 29.21 -35.33
N ARG A 10 30.74 30.42 -34.98
CA ARG A 10 29.88 30.71 -33.83
C ARG A 10 28.50 30.06 -34.05
N PRO A 11 27.91 29.35 -33.06
CA PRO A 11 26.49 29.00 -33.10
C PRO A 11 25.63 30.26 -32.82
N ALA A 12 24.64 30.45 -33.65
CA ALA A 12 23.64 31.50 -33.54
C ALA A 12 22.81 31.34 -32.27
N ALA A 13 22.59 32.45 -31.58
CA ALA A 13 21.64 32.56 -30.47
C ALA A 13 20.22 32.35 -31.03
N VAL A 14 19.52 31.39 -30.51
CA VAL A 14 18.08 31.19 -30.76
C VAL A 14 17.35 32.01 -29.72
N ASP A 15 16.77 33.12 -30.16
CA ASP A 15 15.81 33.92 -29.39
C ASP A 15 14.58 33.07 -29.09
N GLY A 16 14.46 32.63 -27.84
CA GLY A 16 13.29 31.95 -27.35
C GLY A 16 12.15 32.97 -27.12
N GLU A 17 11.27 33.08 -28.10
CA GLU A 17 10.00 33.77 -28.00
C GLU A 17 9.14 33.15 -26.90
N GLN A 18 9.03 33.84 -25.76
CA GLN A 18 8.14 33.45 -24.68
C GLN A 18 6.70 33.71 -25.09
N ALA A 19 5.92 32.66 -25.27
CA ALA A 19 4.48 32.72 -25.45
C ALA A 19 3.82 33.43 -24.23
N PRO A 20 2.88 34.33 -24.45
CA PRO A 20 2.19 35.08 -23.38
C PRO A 20 1.32 34.11 -22.57
N VAL A 21 1.53 34.12 -21.25
CA VAL A 21 0.67 33.46 -20.26
C VAL A 21 -0.73 34.05 -20.34
N PRO A 22 -1.80 33.26 -20.48
CA PRO A 22 -3.16 33.80 -20.46
C PRO A 22 -3.47 34.37 -19.07
N ARG A 23 -3.89 35.62 -19.03
CA ARG A 23 -4.45 36.27 -17.84
C ARG A 23 -5.70 35.51 -17.43
N GLN A 24 -5.73 35.02 -16.20
CA GLN A 24 -6.95 34.57 -15.54
C GLN A 24 -7.89 35.81 -15.43
N GLU A 25 -9.04 35.69 -16.06
CA GLU A 25 -10.14 36.63 -15.85
C GLU A 25 -10.62 36.47 -14.41
N ASP A 26 -10.72 37.63 -13.76
CA ASP A 26 -11.30 37.83 -12.44
C ASP A 26 -12.74 37.29 -12.43
N GLU A 27 -12.94 36.13 -11.88
CA GLU A 27 -14.26 35.53 -11.64
C GLU A 27 -14.89 36.26 -10.46
N ARG A 28 -15.77 37.24 -10.81
CA ARG A 28 -16.59 37.98 -9.85
C ARG A 28 -17.32 37.05 -8.93
N ALA A 29 -17.10 37.21 -7.63
CA ALA A 29 -17.88 36.59 -6.59
C ALA A 29 -19.39 36.85 -6.79
N PRO A 30 -20.25 35.83 -6.63
CA PRO A 30 -21.69 36.04 -6.71
C PRO A 30 -22.16 36.90 -5.55
N GLU A 31 -22.85 37.98 -5.91
CA GLU A 31 -23.54 38.94 -5.07
C GLU A 31 -24.51 38.18 -4.12
N GLN A 32 -24.26 38.29 -2.82
CA GLN A 32 -25.10 37.72 -1.79
C GLN A 32 -26.44 38.44 -1.76
N THR A 33 -27.50 37.78 -2.19
CA THR A 33 -28.88 38.20 -2.01
C THR A 33 -29.19 38.33 -0.51
N PRO A 34 -29.75 39.45 -0.05
CA PRO A 34 -30.08 39.59 1.38
C PRO A 34 -31.14 38.59 1.78
N VAL A 35 -30.84 37.82 2.81
CA VAL A 35 -31.77 36.89 3.47
C VAL A 35 -32.88 37.74 4.10
N GLN A 36 -34.10 37.63 3.57
CA GLN A 36 -35.29 38.19 4.18
C GLN A 36 -35.53 37.53 5.53
N GLU A 37 -35.41 38.32 6.57
CA GLU A 37 -35.72 37.96 7.92
C GLU A 37 -37.23 37.68 8.04
N GLN A 38 -37.59 36.40 8.20
CA GLN A 38 -38.96 35.95 8.41
C GLN A 38 -39.38 36.28 9.85
N PRO A 39 -40.51 36.95 10.09
CA PRO A 39 -40.94 37.31 11.44
C PRO A 39 -41.26 36.04 12.23
N PRO A 40 -41.03 36.06 13.59
CA PRO A 40 -41.22 34.92 14.44
C PRO A 40 -42.70 34.52 14.47
N ARG A 41 -42.94 33.20 14.21
CA ARG A 41 -44.29 32.62 14.40
C ARG A 41 -44.64 32.62 15.86
N PRO A 42 -45.90 33.00 16.22
CA PRO A 42 -46.37 32.95 17.60
C PRO A 42 -46.39 31.50 18.09
N GLY A 43 -45.79 31.27 19.26
CA GLY A 43 -45.76 29.98 19.92
C GLY A 43 -47.18 29.50 20.30
N PRO A 44 -47.41 28.18 20.28
CA PRO A 44 -48.67 27.63 20.73
C PRO A 44 -48.85 27.85 22.20
N SER A 45 -50.01 28.43 22.57
CA SER A 45 -50.49 28.64 23.93
C SER A 45 -50.42 27.37 24.76
N ALA A 46 -50.02 27.53 25.99
CA ALA A 46 -50.00 26.50 27.01
C ALA A 46 -51.45 25.96 27.26
N GLU A 47 -51.77 24.85 26.63
CA GLU A 47 -53.00 24.12 26.88
C GLU A 47 -52.75 23.08 27.96
N GLN A 48 -53.55 23.21 28.95
CA GLN A 48 -53.66 22.49 30.20
C GLN A 48 -53.25 21.00 30.11
N ARG A 49 -52.25 20.64 30.91
CA ARG A 49 -51.94 19.24 31.24
C ARG A 49 -53.11 18.62 32.01
N SER A 50 -53.97 17.95 31.32
CA SER A 50 -54.87 16.97 31.95
C SER A 50 -54.04 15.76 32.34
N ALA A 51 -54.04 15.44 33.64
CA ALA A 51 -53.37 14.26 34.18
C ALA A 51 -53.85 12.99 33.42
N PRO A 52 -52.97 12.04 33.06
CA PRO A 52 -53.38 10.81 32.45
C PRO A 52 -54.21 10.00 33.41
N ALA A 53 -55.47 9.78 33.08
CA ALA A 53 -56.32 8.82 33.75
C ALA A 53 -55.64 7.44 33.68
N SER A 54 -55.31 6.87 34.84
CA SER A 54 -54.82 5.51 34.98
C SER A 54 -55.85 4.54 34.44
N VAL A 55 -55.70 4.14 33.17
CA VAL A 55 -56.50 3.06 32.60
C VAL A 55 -55.99 1.77 33.23
N SER A 56 -56.70 1.32 34.26
CA SER A 56 -56.52 -0.02 34.81
C SER A 56 -56.94 -1.06 33.76
N VAL A 57 -55.98 -1.55 33.05
CA VAL A 57 -56.19 -2.66 32.07
C VAL A 57 -56.59 -3.89 32.86
N PRO A 58 -57.82 -4.43 32.66
CA PRO A 58 -58.31 -5.56 33.43
C PRO A 58 -57.45 -6.81 33.09
N ARG A 59 -56.73 -7.27 34.11
CA ARG A 59 -55.83 -8.44 34.09
C ARG A 59 -56.43 -9.75 33.55
N ARG A 60 -57.76 -9.75 33.26
CA ARG A 60 -58.52 -10.91 32.82
C ARG A 60 -58.51 -11.17 31.31
N LEU A 61 -58.12 -10.20 30.46
CA LEU A 61 -58.10 -10.37 28.99
C LEU A 61 -56.96 -11.28 28.46
N PHE A 62 -55.93 -11.49 29.24
CA PHE A 62 -54.80 -12.32 28.79
C PHE A 62 -54.93 -13.84 28.99
N ARG A 63 -56.09 -14.31 29.52
CA ARG A 63 -56.30 -15.74 29.77
C ARG A 63 -57.01 -16.48 28.64
N SER A 64 -57.57 -15.81 27.65
CA SER A 64 -58.22 -16.52 26.52
C SER A 64 -57.15 -16.94 25.47
N ARG A 65 -57.34 -18.14 24.95
CA ARG A 65 -56.47 -18.65 23.87
C ARG A 65 -56.50 -17.77 22.63
N THR A 66 -57.62 -17.14 22.33
CA THR A 66 -57.80 -16.18 21.24
C THR A 66 -57.03 -14.88 21.44
N ALA A 67 -57.02 -14.31 22.66
CA ALA A 67 -56.23 -13.12 22.92
C ALA A 67 -54.73 -13.36 22.77
N ARG A 68 -54.24 -14.53 23.18
CA ARG A 68 -52.83 -14.92 22.99
C ARG A 68 -52.48 -15.10 21.52
N ALA A 69 -53.40 -15.69 20.71
CA ALA A 69 -53.19 -15.86 19.28
C ALA A 69 -53.13 -14.52 18.55
N VAL A 70 -54.03 -13.58 18.88
CA VAL A 70 -54.01 -12.21 18.29
C VAL A 70 -52.79 -11.43 18.68
N THR A 71 -52.34 -11.53 19.96
CA THR A 71 -51.09 -10.85 20.40
C THR A 71 -49.88 -11.46 19.71
N ALA A 72 -49.80 -12.78 19.57
CA ALA A 72 -48.70 -13.45 18.86
C ALA A 72 -48.66 -13.09 17.37
N ALA A 73 -49.83 -13.06 16.71
CA ALA A 73 -49.95 -12.66 15.28
C ALA A 73 -49.59 -11.18 15.09
N GLY A 74 -50.00 -10.30 16.03
CA GLY A 74 -49.60 -8.87 15.98
C GLY A 74 -48.11 -8.64 16.17
N LEU A 75 -47.47 -9.36 17.10
CA LEU A 75 -46.03 -9.30 17.30
C LEU A 75 -45.25 -9.88 16.09
N ALA A 76 -45.71 -10.99 15.54
CA ALA A 76 -45.11 -11.57 14.34
C ALA A 76 -45.23 -10.63 13.14
N GLY A 77 -46.40 -10.01 12.96
CA GLY A 77 -46.64 -9.03 11.88
C GLY A 77 -45.78 -7.75 12.06
N ALA A 78 -45.64 -7.27 13.29
CA ALA A 78 -44.78 -6.11 13.59
C ALA A 78 -43.28 -6.41 13.34
N LEU A 79 -42.81 -7.61 13.72
CA LEU A 79 -41.44 -8.05 13.47
C LEU A 79 -41.14 -8.25 11.99
N LEU A 80 -42.08 -8.85 11.24
CA LEU A 80 -41.97 -9.02 9.79
C LEU A 80 -42.04 -7.67 9.06
N GLY A 81 -42.92 -6.76 9.50
CA GLY A 81 -43.03 -5.41 8.95
C GLY A 81 -41.78 -4.58 9.23
N ALA A 82 -41.26 -4.61 10.46
CA ALA A 82 -40.03 -3.94 10.82
C ALA A 82 -38.82 -4.53 10.07
N GLY A 83 -38.77 -5.86 9.94
CA GLY A 83 -37.74 -6.54 9.15
C GLY A 83 -37.77 -6.17 7.66
N ALA A 84 -38.97 -6.10 7.06
CA ALA A 84 -39.13 -5.73 5.66
C ALA A 84 -38.80 -4.25 5.40
N VAL A 85 -39.12 -3.34 6.32
CA VAL A 85 -38.76 -1.93 6.23
C VAL A 85 -37.25 -1.78 6.41
N ALA A 86 -36.66 -2.43 7.40
CA ALA A 86 -35.24 -2.40 7.66
C ALA A 86 -34.42 -2.98 6.50
N TRP A 87 -34.95 -4.04 5.86
CA TRP A 87 -34.36 -4.60 4.62
C TRP A 87 -34.41 -3.60 3.46
N ARG A 88 -35.55 -2.91 3.28
CA ARG A 88 -35.75 -1.98 2.16
C ARG A 88 -35.04 -0.64 2.34
N THR A 89 -34.66 -0.29 3.55
CA THR A 89 -33.98 0.97 3.90
C THR A 89 -32.49 0.78 4.23
N ASP A 90 -31.94 -0.42 4.02
CA ASP A 90 -30.56 -0.80 4.37
C ASP A 90 -30.16 -0.39 5.81
N THR A 91 -31.14 -0.31 6.71
CA THR A 91 -30.92 0.08 8.10
C THR A 91 -30.53 -1.08 9.01
N LEU A 92 -30.45 -2.31 8.49
CA LEU A 92 -29.90 -3.45 9.22
C LEU A 92 -28.42 -3.67 8.80
N PRO A 93 -27.47 -3.06 9.50
CA PRO A 93 -26.03 -3.23 9.18
C PRO A 93 -25.53 -4.67 9.39
N LEU A 94 -26.39 -5.54 9.94
CA LEU A 94 -26.07 -6.95 10.21
C LEU A 94 -26.40 -7.90 9.04
N LEU A 95 -27.05 -7.43 7.97
CA LEU A 95 -27.51 -8.25 6.85
C LEU A 95 -27.01 -7.76 5.48
N GLY A 96 -26.30 -6.64 5.41
CA GLY A 96 -25.63 -6.21 4.19
C GLY A 96 -24.36 -7.02 3.96
N PRO A 97 -23.92 -7.18 2.69
CA PRO A 97 -22.61 -7.76 2.42
C PRO A 97 -21.51 -6.95 3.10
N ALA A 98 -20.46 -7.62 3.53
CA ALA A 98 -19.30 -6.95 4.10
C ALA A 98 -18.63 -6.08 3.01
N PRO A 99 -18.04 -4.92 3.36
CA PRO A 99 -17.41 -4.07 2.37
C PRO A 99 -16.21 -4.75 1.70
N CYS A 100 -15.86 -4.24 0.53
CA CYS A 100 -14.73 -4.67 -0.28
C CYS A 100 -14.83 -6.16 -0.66
N TRP A 101 -15.79 -6.46 -1.55
CA TRP A 101 -16.01 -7.80 -2.11
C TRP A 101 -16.39 -8.83 -1.05
N ASP A 102 -17.27 -8.43 -0.15
CA ASP A 102 -17.76 -9.25 0.97
C ASP A 102 -16.61 -9.85 1.81
N SER A 103 -15.57 -9.04 2.08
CA SER A 103 -14.36 -9.53 2.71
C SER A 103 -14.00 -8.90 4.05
N ILE A 104 -14.23 -7.59 4.24
CA ILE A 104 -13.77 -6.87 5.43
C ILE A 104 -14.77 -7.00 6.57
N GLY A 105 -14.38 -7.73 7.60
CA GLY A 105 -15.23 -7.98 8.77
C GLY A 105 -15.49 -6.75 9.64
N GLY A 106 -16.61 -6.76 10.37
CA GLY A 106 -17.01 -5.66 11.25
C GLY A 106 -15.95 -5.29 12.31
N THR A 107 -15.23 -6.26 12.84
CA THR A 107 -14.11 -6.01 13.79
C THR A 107 -13.00 -5.20 13.12
N THR A 108 -12.62 -5.55 11.89
CA THR A 108 -11.59 -4.84 11.13
C THR A 108 -12.05 -3.42 10.77
N MET A 109 -13.33 -3.26 10.42
CA MET A 109 -13.93 -1.95 10.20
C MET A 109 -13.88 -1.08 11.46
N SER A 110 -14.22 -1.66 12.60
CA SER A 110 -14.16 -0.96 13.90
C SER A 110 -12.72 -0.59 14.29
N ASP A 111 -11.76 -1.48 14.06
CA ASP A 111 -10.35 -1.22 14.35
C ASP A 111 -9.77 -0.10 13.45
N LEU A 112 -10.19 -0.02 12.18
CA LEU A 112 -9.72 1.00 11.24
C LEU A 112 -10.41 2.35 11.44
N PHE A 113 -11.70 2.36 11.74
CA PHE A 113 -12.51 3.58 11.67
C PHE A 113 -13.20 3.95 12.98
N GLY A 114 -13.20 3.05 13.99
CA GLY A 114 -13.99 3.22 15.22
C GLY A 114 -15.48 3.20 14.90
N ASP A 115 -16.25 3.99 15.66
CA ASP A 115 -17.70 4.12 15.49
C ASP A 115 -18.10 5.19 14.48
N ARG A 116 -17.17 5.60 13.60
CA ARG A 116 -17.45 6.64 12.60
C ARG A 116 -18.33 6.09 11.49
N ARG A 117 -19.22 6.93 10.97
CA ARG A 117 -19.93 6.63 9.73
C ARG A 117 -18.92 6.43 8.61
N THR A 118 -19.09 5.36 7.83
CA THR A 118 -18.24 5.06 6.68
C THR A 118 -19.08 5.03 5.40
N GLU A 119 -18.46 5.42 4.29
CA GLU A 119 -18.97 5.26 2.93
C GLU A 119 -18.00 4.38 2.16
N VAL A 120 -18.53 3.48 1.37
CA VAL A 120 -17.77 2.48 0.60
C VAL A 120 -18.01 2.72 -0.88
N GLU A 121 -16.93 2.89 -1.63
CA GLU A 121 -16.92 2.92 -3.08
C GLU A 121 -16.19 1.67 -3.58
N GLU A 122 -16.91 0.78 -4.22
CA GLU A 122 -16.38 -0.52 -4.64
C GLU A 122 -16.51 -0.70 -6.15
N GLN A 123 -15.40 -1.05 -6.80
CA GLN A 123 -15.38 -1.51 -8.18
C GLN A 123 -15.44 -3.03 -8.19
N SER A 124 -16.16 -3.58 -9.16
CA SER A 124 -16.19 -5.02 -9.38
C SER A 124 -14.78 -5.56 -9.62
N LEU A 125 -14.48 -6.71 -9.02
CA LEU A 125 -13.24 -7.42 -9.30
C LEU A 125 -13.25 -7.94 -10.73
N HIS A 126 -12.15 -7.70 -11.43
CA HIS A 126 -11.90 -8.27 -12.73
C HIS A 126 -10.83 -9.34 -12.61
N ALA A 127 -11.22 -10.59 -12.80
CA ALA A 127 -10.30 -11.72 -12.84
C ALA A 127 -9.92 -12.00 -14.29
N SER A 128 -8.65 -12.00 -14.59
CA SER A 128 -8.14 -12.39 -15.90
C SER A 128 -7.16 -13.55 -15.80
N PRO A 129 -7.60 -14.76 -15.41
CA PRO A 129 -6.72 -15.91 -15.30
C PRO A 129 -6.30 -16.49 -16.63
N ARG A 130 -6.87 -16.06 -17.75
CA ARG A 130 -6.66 -16.61 -19.11
C ARG A 130 -6.41 -15.56 -20.17
N ASP A 131 -6.77 -14.32 -19.91
CA ASP A 131 -6.63 -13.22 -20.85
C ASP A 131 -5.34 -12.45 -20.54
N LEU A 132 -4.81 -11.77 -21.54
CA LEU A 132 -3.60 -10.94 -21.41
C LEU A 132 -3.82 -9.66 -20.57
N GLU A 133 -5.02 -9.49 -20.04
CA GLU A 133 -5.37 -8.35 -19.20
C GLU A 133 -5.04 -8.65 -17.73
N PRO A 134 -4.45 -7.71 -17.00
CA PRO A 134 -4.16 -7.89 -15.58
C PRO A 134 -5.44 -7.96 -14.75
N SER A 135 -5.44 -8.80 -13.71
CA SER A 135 -6.50 -8.76 -12.69
C SER A 135 -6.45 -7.44 -11.96
N TYR A 136 -7.61 -6.81 -11.74
CA TYR A 136 -7.70 -5.55 -11.01
C TYR A 136 -8.99 -5.40 -10.22
N GLY A 137 -8.97 -4.50 -9.25
CA GLY A 137 -10.12 -4.07 -8.48
C GLY A 137 -9.72 -2.98 -7.50
N GLN A 138 -10.67 -2.13 -7.14
CA GLN A 138 -10.44 -1.09 -6.14
C GLN A 138 -11.65 -0.99 -5.22
N CYS A 139 -11.38 -0.88 -3.93
CA CYS A 139 -12.37 -0.55 -2.92
C CYS A 139 -11.83 0.59 -2.05
N ARG A 140 -12.62 1.65 -1.90
CA ARG A 140 -12.29 2.80 -1.08
C ARG A 140 -13.29 2.93 0.05
N ILE A 141 -12.80 3.07 1.26
CA ILE A 141 -13.61 3.30 2.45
C ILE A 141 -13.23 4.65 3.03
N THR A 142 -14.19 5.55 3.15
CA THR A 142 -13.98 6.89 3.72
C THR A 142 -14.83 7.02 4.99
N SER A 143 -14.20 7.40 6.10
CA SER A 143 -14.91 7.69 7.35
C SER A 143 -15.16 9.20 7.50
N TYR A 144 -16.28 9.52 8.14
CA TYR A 144 -16.72 10.89 8.32
C TYR A 144 -16.96 11.21 9.80
N LYS A 145 -16.64 12.46 10.16
CA LYS A 145 -17.01 13.06 11.44
C LYS A 145 -17.52 14.46 11.17
N ASP A 146 -18.70 14.77 11.67
CA ASP A 146 -19.35 16.08 11.50
C ASP A 146 -19.48 16.48 10.01
N GLY A 147 -19.78 15.51 9.14
CA GLY A 147 -19.89 15.71 7.70
C GLY A 147 -18.57 15.84 6.91
N SER A 148 -17.44 15.89 7.62
CA SER A 148 -16.11 16.00 6.97
C SER A 148 -15.40 14.66 6.91
N PRO A 149 -14.72 14.33 5.79
CA PRO A 149 -13.91 13.13 5.69
C PRO A 149 -12.76 13.19 6.69
N ARG A 150 -12.46 12.07 7.33
CA ARG A 150 -11.42 11.97 8.37
C ARG A 150 -10.32 10.98 8.02
N ARG A 151 -10.70 9.78 7.68
CA ARG A 151 -9.78 8.72 7.32
C ARG A 151 -10.26 8.06 6.05
N GLN A 152 -9.35 7.82 5.14
CA GLN A 152 -9.61 7.08 3.92
C GLN A 152 -8.65 5.91 3.86
N VAL A 153 -9.19 4.76 3.50
CA VAL A 153 -8.43 3.54 3.24
C VAL A 153 -8.79 3.07 1.84
N THR A 154 -7.79 2.76 1.05
CA THR A 154 -7.98 2.22 -0.31
C THR A 154 -7.34 0.85 -0.39
N LEU A 155 -8.16 -0.14 -0.77
CA LEU A 155 -7.70 -1.47 -1.15
C LEU A 155 -7.62 -1.53 -2.67
N ARG A 156 -6.56 -2.14 -3.18
CA ARG A 156 -6.37 -2.38 -4.61
C ARG A 156 -5.98 -3.83 -4.84
N VAL A 157 -6.53 -4.40 -5.89
CA VAL A 157 -6.07 -5.68 -6.46
C VAL A 157 -5.42 -5.34 -7.78
N HIS A 158 -4.16 -5.68 -7.94
CA HIS A 158 -3.44 -5.43 -9.18
C HIS A 158 -2.28 -6.41 -9.34
N GLN A 159 -1.80 -6.53 -10.56
CA GLN A 159 -0.66 -7.35 -10.87
C GLN A 159 0.62 -6.53 -10.80
N LEU A 160 1.65 -7.05 -10.15
CA LEU A 160 2.98 -6.45 -10.17
C LEU A 160 3.64 -6.80 -11.51
N ASP A 161 3.64 -5.86 -12.43
CA ASP A 161 4.26 -5.99 -13.73
C ASP A 161 5.51 -5.11 -13.83
N GLY A 162 6.68 -5.74 -13.91
CA GLY A 162 7.96 -5.05 -14.10
C GLY A 162 8.25 -4.66 -15.53
N LEU A 163 7.40 -5.01 -16.49
CA LEU A 163 7.67 -4.84 -17.91
C LEU A 163 7.01 -3.60 -18.52
N ARG A 164 5.95 -3.08 -17.93
CA ARG A 164 5.15 -2.00 -18.50
C ARG A 164 5.15 -0.75 -17.62
N GLY A 165 5.61 0.35 -18.17
CA GLY A 165 5.47 1.68 -17.60
C GLY A 165 6.45 2.05 -16.50
N THR A 166 6.06 3.03 -15.71
CA THR A 166 6.79 3.59 -14.56
C THR A 166 6.88 2.63 -13.40
N ASP A 167 6.00 1.64 -13.35
CA ASP A 167 5.81 0.70 -12.25
C ASP A 167 7.07 -0.09 -11.89
N ALA A 168 7.91 -0.45 -12.87
CA ALA A 168 9.14 -1.19 -12.62
C ALA A 168 10.12 -0.49 -11.66
N HIS A 169 10.01 0.83 -11.52
CA HIS A 169 10.83 1.64 -10.61
C HIS A 169 10.04 2.12 -9.38
N GLU A 170 8.75 2.33 -9.52
CA GLU A 170 7.91 2.90 -8.47
C GLU A 170 7.45 1.86 -7.46
N TRP A 171 7.01 0.67 -7.93
CA TRP A 171 6.54 -0.34 -7.01
C TRP A 171 7.59 -0.80 -5.98
N PRO A 172 8.90 -0.98 -6.28
CA PRO A 172 9.88 -1.29 -5.26
C PRO A 172 10.02 -0.18 -4.21
N ARG A 173 9.86 1.08 -4.61
CA ARG A 173 9.89 2.22 -3.68
C ARG A 173 8.67 2.22 -2.78
N GLU A 174 7.54 1.83 -3.32
CA GLU A 174 6.26 1.82 -2.63
C GLU A 174 6.09 0.60 -1.73
N PHE A 175 6.39 -0.60 -2.23
CA PHE A 175 6.14 -1.88 -1.57
C PHE A 175 7.35 -2.46 -0.85
N LEU A 176 8.57 -2.12 -1.27
CA LEU A 176 9.82 -2.60 -0.70
C LEU A 176 10.61 -1.46 -0.05
N ALA A 177 9.98 -0.72 0.84
CA ALA A 177 10.64 0.33 1.63
C ALA A 177 11.13 -0.22 2.97
N ALA A 178 12.26 0.26 3.50
CA ALA A 178 12.80 -0.20 4.78
C ALA A 178 11.92 0.16 6.00
N GLY A 179 10.91 1.00 5.80
CA GLY A 179 9.86 1.25 6.80
C GLY A 179 8.82 0.13 6.90
N THR A 180 8.85 -0.85 5.98
CA THR A 180 7.98 -2.02 6.01
C THR A 180 8.66 -3.20 6.69
N VAL A 181 7.86 -4.04 7.32
CA VAL A 181 8.31 -5.31 7.92
C VAL A 181 7.47 -6.45 7.36
N SER A 182 7.94 -7.69 7.49
CA SER A 182 7.15 -8.87 7.13
C SER A 182 5.76 -8.84 7.78
N LEU A 183 4.76 -9.38 7.10
CA LEU A 183 3.45 -9.66 7.70
C LEU A 183 3.51 -10.70 8.82
N GLY A 184 4.58 -11.52 8.87
CA GLY A 184 4.72 -12.61 9.82
C GLY A 184 4.14 -13.93 9.32
N ASP A 185 4.35 -15.00 10.08
CA ASP A 185 3.84 -16.35 9.82
C ASP A 185 4.09 -16.87 8.38
N GLY A 186 5.16 -16.40 7.72
CA GLY A 186 5.54 -16.81 6.36
C GLY A 186 4.63 -16.28 5.25
N LEU A 187 3.80 -15.27 5.53
CA LEU A 187 2.96 -14.64 4.52
C LEU A 187 3.82 -13.88 3.49
N PRO A 188 3.52 -14.03 2.19
CA PRO A 188 4.25 -13.35 1.13
C PRO A 188 3.83 -11.88 0.99
N GLY A 189 4.10 -11.08 2.01
CA GLY A 189 3.72 -9.67 2.05
C GLY A 189 4.40 -8.90 3.17
N MET A 190 4.20 -7.59 3.15
CA MET A 190 4.83 -6.67 4.09
C MET A 190 3.83 -5.63 4.61
N THR A 191 4.14 -5.02 5.75
CA THR A 191 3.28 -4.03 6.40
C THR A 191 4.10 -2.89 7.01
N SER A 192 3.49 -1.71 7.01
CA SER A 192 3.95 -0.50 7.70
C SER A 192 2.79 0.11 8.49
N PRO A 193 2.98 1.19 9.24
CA PRO A 193 1.86 1.87 9.90
C PRO A 193 0.78 2.40 8.96
N SER A 194 1.11 2.67 7.68
CA SER A 194 0.19 3.28 6.71
C SER A 194 -0.16 2.40 5.53
N ARG A 195 0.47 1.24 5.41
CA ARG A 195 0.29 0.33 4.25
C ARG A 195 0.50 -1.12 4.64
N ALA A 196 -0.22 -2.01 3.97
CA ALA A 196 0.10 -3.43 3.93
C ALA A 196 -0.16 -3.97 2.52
N TRP A 197 0.56 -5.02 2.14
CA TRP A 197 0.32 -5.72 0.90
C TRP A 197 0.58 -7.22 1.07
N LEU A 198 -0.11 -8.02 0.26
CA LEU A 198 -0.04 -9.48 0.30
C LEU A 198 -0.16 -10.03 -1.12
N ALA A 199 0.82 -10.81 -1.55
CA ALA A 199 0.74 -11.50 -2.82
C ALA A 199 -0.29 -12.63 -2.75
N LEU A 200 -1.10 -12.78 -3.79
CA LEU A 200 -2.06 -13.87 -3.90
C LEU A 200 -1.35 -15.19 -4.26
N PRO A 201 -1.96 -16.36 -3.96
CA PRO A 201 -1.43 -17.64 -4.39
C PRO A 201 -1.25 -17.71 -5.90
N GLN A 202 -0.26 -18.47 -6.36
CA GLN A 202 0.01 -18.64 -7.78
C GLN A 202 -1.20 -19.16 -8.58
N SER A 203 -2.11 -19.87 -7.93
CA SER A 203 -3.37 -20.30 -8.53
C SER A 203 -4.28 -19.15 -8.98
N CYS A 204 -4.10 -17.93 -8.41
CA CYS A 204 -4.82 -16.72 -8.77
C CYS A 204 -4.17 -15.90 -9.88
N THR A 205 -2.91 -16.15 -10.19
CA THR A 205 -2.11 -15.27 -11.08
C THR A 205 -1.98 -15.77 -12.52
N GLY A 206 -2.65 -16.88 -12.85
CA GLY A 206 -2.47 -17.49 -14.17
C GLY A 206 -1.10 -18.16 -14.36
N ARG A 207 -0.89 -18.72 -15.55
CA ARG A 207 0.34 -19.47 -15.89
C ARG A 207 1.38 -18.64 -16.63
N ASP A 208 1.14 -17.36 -16.80
CA ASP A 208 2.03 -16.56 -17.64
C ASP A 208 3.30 -16.22 -16.86
N GLN A 209 4.43 -16.77 -17.31
CA GLN A 209 5.75 -16.61 -16.68
C GLN A 209 6.31 -15.19 -16.76
N PHE A 210 5.62 -14.29 -17.48
CA PHE A 210 6.08 -12.93 -17.72
C PHE A 210 5.44 -11.88 -16.83
N THR A 211 4.45 -12.27 -16.06
CA THR A 211 3.71 -11.37 -15.19
C THR A 211 3.99 -11.74 -13.75
N GLY A 212 4.29 -10.76 -12.93
CA GLY A 212 4.51 -10.95 -11.49
C GLY A 212 3.23 -11.36 -10.76
N PRO A 213 3.31 -11.59 -9.46
CA PRO A 213 2.15 -11.99 -8.69
C PRO A 213 1.08 -10.89 -8.68
N THR A 214 -0.18 -11.30 -8.65
CA THR A 214 -1.27 -10.41 -8.27
C THR A 214 -1.17 -10.14 -6.77
N VAL A 215 -1.29 -8.90 -6.39
CA VAL A 215 -1.24 -8.48 -4.99
C VAL A 215 -2.55 -7.81 -4.59
N VAL A 216 -2.88 -7.94 -3.32
CA VAL A 216 -3.82 -7.05 -2.64
C VAL A 216 -3.00 -6.09 -1.83
N ASP A 217 -3.15 -4.80 -2.06
CA ASP A 217 -2.54 -3.75 -1.26
C ASP A 217 -3.61 -2.90 -0.58
N ILE A 218 -3.30 -2.45 0.61
CA ILE A 218 -4.10 -1.53 1.39
C ILE A 218 -3.24 -0.35 1.80
N GLY A 219 -3.69 0.85 1.50
CA GLY A 219 -3.04 2.08 1.88
C GLY A 219 -3.99 3.02 2.61
N MET A 220 -3.49 3.67 3.65
CA MET A 220 -4.17 4.82 4.24
C MET A 220 -3.90 6.00 3.34
N GLY A 221 -4.95 6.50 2.69
CA GLY A 221 -4.88 7.71 1.87
C GLY A 221 -4.53 8.91 2.72
N GLN A 222 -3.86 9.88 2.12
CA GLN A 222 -3.67 11.21 2.69
C GLN A 222 -5.01 11.96 2.71
N ALA A 223 -5.98 11.46 3.43
CA ALA A 223 -7.15 12.28 3.71
C ALA A 223 -6.78 13.47 4.62
N GLY A 224 -5.49 13.72 4.81
CA GLY A 224 -4.88 14.94 5.36
C GLY A 224 -5.36 15.37 6.75
N LEU A 225 -6.11 14.55 7.44
CA LEU A 225 -7.09 15.10 8.34
C LEU A 225 -7.06 14.50 9.74
N ASP A 226 -6.44 13.35 9.90
CA ASP A 226 -6.08 12.79 11.21
C ASP A 226 -4.56 12.68 11.30
N THR A 227 -3.87 13.80 11.24
CA THR A 227 -2.41 13.88 11.43
C THR A 227 -1.98 13.86 12.90
N GLY A 228 -2.92 13.60 13.80
CA GLY A 228 -2.60 13.38 15.20
C GLY A 228 -1.92 12.03 15.37
N SER A 229 -0.64 11.98 15.71
CA SER A 229 0.16 10.82 16.17
C SER A 229 -0.10 9.46 15.50
N ALA A 230 -0.45 9.44 14.31
CA ALA A 230 -1.53 8.72 13.69
C ALA A 230 -1.10 7.44 13.00
N TYR A 231 0.13 7.05 13.09
CA TYR A 231 0.55 5.75 12.57
C TYR A 231 0.91 4.84 13.76
N ASP A 232 -0.10 4.61 14.57
CA ASP A 232 0.00 3.76 15.74
C ASP A 232 0.17 2.27 15.35
N ARG A 233 0.68 1.49 16.29
CA ARG A 233 0.77 0.03 16.18
C ARG A 233 -0.59 -0.62 15.93
N THR A 234 -1.67 -0.03 16.41
CA THR A 234 -3.05 -0.45 16.19
C THR A 234 -3.44 -0.38 14.72
N ASP A 235 -3.07 0.71 14.03
CA ASP A 235 -3.37 0.87 12.60
C ASP A 235 -2.68 -0.21 11.77
N ARG A 236 -1.43 -0.53 12.06
CA ARG A 236 -0.71 -1.60 11.36
C ARG A 236 -1.36 -2.97 11.54
N ALA A 237 -1.80 -3.29 12.76
CA ALA A 237 -2.49 -4.54 13.02
C ALA A 237 -3.83 -4.63 12.27
N ALA A 238 -4.59 -3.53 12.26
CA ALA A 238 -5.84 -3.43 11.53
C ALA A 238 -5.63 -3.51 10.01
N LEU A 239 -4.61 -2.83 9.46
CA LEU A 239 -4.26 -2.91 8.05
C LEU A 239 -3.82 -4.32 7.65
N THR A 240 -3.03 -4.99 8.50
CA THR A 240 -2.61 -6.38 8.26
C THR A 240 -3.81 -7.32 8.24
N ARG A 241 -4.75 -7.16 9.17
CA ARG A 241 -5.99 -7.94 9.18
C ARG A 241 -6.81 -7.68 7.93
N ALA A 242 -7.00 -6.43 7.57
CA ALA A 242 -7.76 -6.02 6.40
C ALA A 242 -7.17 -6.58 5.09
N VAL A 243 -5.85 -6.52 4.90
CA VAL A 243 -5.23 -7.06 3.68
C VAL A 243 -5.36 -8.58 3.58
N VAL A 244 -5.31 -9.30 4.71
CA VAL A 244 -5.51 -10.75 4.74
C VAL A 244 -6.97 -11.12 4.47
N GLU A 245 -7.93 -10.41 5.07
CA GLU A 245 -9.35 -10.59 4.84
C GLU A 245 -9.70 -10.30 3.37
N ALA A 246 -9.21 -9.18 2.83
CA ALA A 246 -9.41 -8.82 1.42
C ALA A 246 -8.78 -9.86 0.48
N ALA A 247 -7.56 -10.31 0.73
CA ALA A 247 -6.91 -11.35 -0.06
C ALA A 247 -7.74 -12.65 -0.08
N ASN A 248 -8.28 -13.06 1.06
CA ASN A 248 -9.16 -14.22 1.14
C ASN A 248 -10.49 -13.99 0.39
N GLY A 249 -11.03 -12.77 0.39
CA GLY A 249 -12.18 -12.39 -0.41
C GLY A 249 -11.91 -12.54 -1.90
N VAL A 250 -10.80 -11.96 -2.35
CA VAL A 250 -10.36 -12.03 -3.76
C VAL A 250 -10.09 -13.48 -4.20
N ILE A 251 -9.45 -14.29 -3.34
CA ILE A 251 -9.23 -15.73 -3.61
C ILE A 251 -10.55 -16.45 -3.86
N ARG A 252 -11.57 -16.18 -3.04
CA ARG A 252 -12.92 -16.77 -3.22
C ARG A 252 -13.58 -16.29 -4.51
N GLU A 253 -13.56 -15.00 -4.77
CA GLU A 253 -14.19 -14.38 -5.95
C GLU A 253 -13.53 -14.87 -7.26
N PHE A 254 -12.22 -15.00 -7.27
CA PHE A 254 -11.48 -15.53 -8.42
C PHE A 254 -11.55 -17.06 -8.55
N GLY A 255 -12.15 -17.75 -7.58
CA GLY A 255 -12.21 -19.21 -7.57
C GLY A 255 -10.84 -19.88 -7.46
N CYS A 256 -9.86 -19.20 -6.89
CA CYS A 256 -8.52 -19.74 -6.68
C CYS A 256 -8.49 -20.70 -5.48
N SER A 257 -7.46 -21.54 -5.43
CA SER A 257 -7.19 -22.37 -4.28
C SER A 257 -6.25 -21.67 -3.29
N GLY A 258 -6.50 -21.88 -1.99
CA GLY A 258 -5.70 -21.34 -0.91
C GLY A 258 -6.48 -20.42 0.01
N THR A 259 -5.90 -20.16 1.16
CA THR A 259 -6.43 -19.19 2.13
C THR A 259 -5.29 -18.76 3.05
N TYR A 260 -5.32 -17.55 3.52
CA TYR A 260 -4.35 -17.00 4.45
C TYR A 260 -4.94 -16.88 5.85
N ARG A 261 -4.11 -17.12 6.85
CA ARG A 261 -4.48 -16.88 8.25
C ARG A 261 -3.96 -15.51 8.67
N ILE A 262 -4.74 -14.81 9.47
CA ILE A 262 -4.31 -13.57 10.10
C ILE A 262 -3.14 -13.91 11.04
N PRO A 263 -1.98 -13.23 10.91
CA PRO A 263 -0.82 -13.52 11.74
C PRO A 263 -1.10 -13.20 13.21
N ARG A 264 -0.58 -14.05 14.10
CA ARG A 264 -0.80 -13.92 15.54
C ARG A 264 0.00 -12.78 16.15
N ALA A 265 1.16 -12.50 15.58
CA ALA A 265 2.03 -11.42 16.03
C ALA A 265 2.69 -10.77 14.81
N LEU A 266 2.81 -9.45 14.86
CA LEU A 266 3.53 -8.70 13.85
C LEU A 266 4.96 -8.45 14.32
N PRO A 267 5.97 -8.62 13.46
CA PRO A 267 7.34 -8.21 13.75
C PRO A 267 7.38 -6.74 14.18
N ALA A 268 8.29 -6.39 15.07
CA ALA A 268 8.45 -5.00 15.49
C ALA A 268 8.86 -4.11 14.31
N LEU A 269 8.39 -2.87 14.29
CA LEU A 269 8.91 -1.88 13.37
C LEU A 269 10.37 -1.57 13.72
N VAL A 270 11.19 -1.44 12.70
CA VAL A 270 12.61 -1.14 12.89
C VAL A 270 12.82 0.35 12.82
N GLU A 271 13.50 0.87 13.82
CA GLU A 271 13.95 2.27 13.85
C GLU A 271 15.31 2.42 13.16
N ARG A 272 15.66 3.66 12.80
CA ARG A 272 17.00 3.96 12.29
C ARG A 272 18.02 3.84 13.42
N GLN A 273 19.08 3.11 13.14
CA GLN A 273 20.20 2.87 14.06
C GLN A 273 21.50 3.46 13.48
N ASP A 274 22.50 3.63 14.31
CA ASP A 274 23.82 3.99 13.84
C ASP A 274 24.38 2.88 12.96
N THR A 275 25.07 3.24 11.88
CA THR A 275 25.64 2.27 10.94
C THR A 275 26.83 1.56 11.57
N GLU A 276 26.77 0.24 11.62
CA GLU A 276 27.86 -0.59 12.09
C GLU A 276 28.98 -0.67 11.04
N SER A 277 30.22 -0.45 11.46
CA SER A 277 31.37 -0.35 10.55
C SER A 277 31.73 -1.66 9.84
N GLY A 278 31.41 -2.80 10.43
CA GLY A 278 31.73 -4.15 9.90
C GLY A 278 30.53 -4.94 9.41
N ALA A 279 29.31 -4.41 9.60
CA ALA A 279 28.06 -5.07 9.27
C ALA A 279 27.07 -4.08 8.67
N PHE A 280 27.46 -3.44 7.57
CA PHE A 280 26.59 -2.48 6.89
C PHE A 280 25.26 -3.13 6.51
N CYS A 281 24.17 -2.45 6.84
CA CYS A 281 22.83 -3.01 6.68
C CYS A 281 22.60 -4.32 7.47
N GLY A 282 23.32 -4.58 8.55
CA GLY A 282 23.26 -5.82 9.30
C GLY A 282 23.75 -7.04 8.50
N VAL A 283 24.57 -6.83 7.47
CA VAL A 283 25.22 -7.88 6.67
C VAL A 283 26.69 -7.97 7.08
N GLU A 284 27.04 -9.04 7.77
CA GLU A 284 28.39 -9.25 8.26
C GLU A 284 29.40 -9.26 7.10
N GLY A 285 30.53 -8.61 7.27
CA GLY A 285 31.56 -8.47 6.24
C GLY A 285 31.28 -7.40 5.18
N LEU A 286 30.08 -6.86 5.11
CA LEU A 286 29.80 -5.71 4.24
C LEU A 286 30.22 -4.41 4.93
N THR A 287 31.08 -3.64 4.25
CA THR A 287 31.60 -2.36 4.77
C THR A 287 31.15 -1.19 3.90
N VAL A 288 30.95 -0.04 4.54
CA VAL A 288 30.70 1.20 3.83
C VAL A 288 32.00 1.73 3.24
N PRO A 289 32.05 2.08 1.95
CA PRO A 289 33.22 2.73 1.35
C PRO A 289 33.58 4.01 2.10
N ALA A 290 34.88 4.26 2.26
CA ALA A 290 35.39 5.31 3.16
C ALA A 290 34.82 6.71 2.82
N ALA A 291 34.66 7.01 1.52
CA ALA A 291 34.12 8.28 1.04
C ALA A 291 32.70 8.55 1.50
N TYR A 292 31.90 7.48 1.73
CA TYR A 292 30.44 7.57 2.02
C TYR A 292 30.09 7.41 3.50
N ARG A 293 31.05 7.13 4.39
CA ARG A 293 30.81 6.87 5.82
C ARG A 293 29.99 7.94 6.51
N LYS A 294 30.25 9.20 6.20
CA LYS A 294 29.53 10.34 6.79
C LYS A 294 28.09 10.41 6.26
N ALA A 295 27.90 10.15 4.97
CA ALA A 295 26.59 10.22 4.33
C ALA A 295 25.70 9.02 4.69
N LEU A 296 26.30 7.88 5.06
CA LEU A 296 25.59 6.63 5.39
C LEU A 296 25.68 6.31 6.89
N GLY A 297 25.62 7.34 7.74
CA GLY A 297 25.79 7.20 9.19
C GLY A 297 24.63 6.53 9.94
N ARG A 298 23.46 6.40 9.29
CA ARG A 298 22.27 5.77 9.88
C ARG A 298 21.70 4.74 8.95
N THR A 299 21.28 3.60 9.50
CA THR A 299 20.65 2.50 8.75
C THR A 299 19.29 2.14 9.33
N ARG A 300 18.39 1.68 8.47
CA ARG A 300 17.13 1.00 8.83
C ARG A 300 17.02 -0.27 8.00
N VAL A 301 16.83 -1.41 8.65
CA VAL A 301 16.70 -2.70 7.98
C VAL A 301 15.31 -3.26 8.26
N GLY A 302 14.49 -3.42 7.21
CA GLY A 302 13.15 -3.98 7.29
C GLY A 302 13.02 -5.28 6.51
N GLY A 303 11.88 -5.98 6.70
CA GLY A 303 11.52 -7.16 5.91
C GLY A 303 12.21 -8.46 6.30
N GLU A 304 12.89 -8.52 7.41
CA GLU A 304 13.51 -9.78 7.89
C GLU A 304 12.44 -10.87 8.03
N GLY A 305 12.73 -12.08 7.53
CA GLY A 305 11.79 -13.19 7.51
C GLY A 305 10.59 -13.04 6.56
N GLY A 306 10.58 -12.00 5.72
CA GLY A 306 9.57 -11.73 4.71
C GLY A 306 10.02 -12.07 3.28
N PRO A 307 9.19 -11.70 2.29
CA PRO A 307 9.49 -11.98 0.87
C PRO A 307 10.66 -11.16 0.33
N ALA A 308 10.97 -10.05 1.00
CA ALA A 308 12.09 -9.19 0.68
C ALA A 308 12.67 -8.56 1.94
N ARG A 309 13.99 -8.38 1.95
CA ARG A 309 14.72 -7.64 2.97
C ARG A 309 15.23 -6.34 2.37
N VAL A 310 15.02 -5.25 3.05
CA VAL A 310 15.33 -3.90 2.55
C VAL A 310 16.13 -3.15 3.61
N CYS A 311 17.23 -2.56 3.20
CA CYS A 311 17.96 -1.62 4.04
C CYS A 311 18.02 -0.25 3.36
N GLU A 312 17.74 0.79 4.11
CA GLU A 312 17.97 2.18 3.74
C GLU A 312 19.04 2.76 4.64
N ALA A 313 20.06 3.33 4.02
CA ALA A 313 21.13 4.03 4.72
C ALA A 313 21.22 5.47 4.24
N GLY A 314 21.51 6.37 5.17
CA GLY A 314 21.59 7.80 4.89
C GLY A 314 21.93 8.58 6.14
N ASP A 315 21.50 9.83 6.17
CA ASP A 315 21.55 10.66 7.37
C ASP A 315 20.31 10.46 8.27
N SER A 316 20.11 11.33 9.22
CA SER A 316 18.97 11.26 10.14
C SER A 316 17.62 11.52 9.47
N TYR A 317 17.58 12.11 8.29
CA TYR A 317 16.37 12.60 7.63
C TYR A 317 16.04 11.84 6.35
N SER A 318 17.05 11.62 5.50
CA SER A 318 16.85 11.10 4.16
C SER A 318 17.71 9.87 3.89
N PRO A 319 17.17 8.84 3.20
CA PRO A 319 17.98 7.74 2.73
C PRO A 319 18.78 8.18 1.48
N VAL A 320 20.06 7.84 1.46
CA VAL A 320 20.99 8.06 0.33
C VAL A 320 21.06 6.82 -0.55
N VAL A 321 21.05 5.65 0.06
CA VAL A 321 21.12 4.37 -0.64
C VAL A 321 20.10 3.39 -0.06
N ARG A 322 19.56 2.55 -0.95
CA ARG A 322 18.73 1.39 -0.59
C ARG A 322 19.38 0.14 -1.15
N THR A 323 19.49 -0.88 -0.31
CA THR A 323 19.77 -2.25 -0.76
C THR A 323 18.56 -3.11 -0.54
N THR A 324 18.26 -3.97 -1.51
CA THR A 324 17.08 -4.85 -1.47
C THR A 324 17.47 -6.25 -1.89
N THR A 325 17.12 -7.24 -1.06
CA THR A 325 17.21 -8.68 -1.41
C THR A 325 15.79 -9.21 -1.50
N VAL A 326 15.39 -9.69 -2.68
CA VAL A 326 14.09 -10.36 -2.87
C VAL A 326 14.33 -11.85 -2.94
N THR A 327 13.80 -12.57 -1.95
CA THR A 327 13.95 -14.02 -1.82
C THR A 327 12.71 -14.81 -2.23
N ASP A 328 11.56 -14.15 -2.36
CA ASP A 328 10.35 -14.76 -2.92
C ASP A 328 10.52 -14.94 -4.44
N PRO A 329 10.42 -16.18 -4.97
CA PRO A 329 10.67 -16.43 -6.38
C PRO A 329 9.68 -15.73 -7.32
N ALA A 330 8.42 -15.59 -6.94
CA ALA A 330 7.41 -14.91 -7.76
C ALA A 330 7.69 -13.41 -7.85
N LEU A 331 8.07 -12.78 -6.74
CA LEU A 331 8.51 -11.39 -6.74
C LEU A 331 9.83 -11.20 -7.50
N ALA A 332 10.76 -12.14 -7.41
CA ALA A 332 12.03 -12.07 -8.11
C ALA A 332 11.84 -12.07 -9.64
N GLU A 333 10.82 -12.75 -10.18
CA GLU A 333 10.55 -12.75 -11.61
C GLU A 333 10.17 -11.38 -12.18
N ILE A 334 9.55 -10.50 -11.38
CA ILE A 334 9.21 -9.14 -11.80
C ILE A 334 10.46 -8.38 -12.27
N PHE A 335 11.61 -8.65 -11.66
CA PHE A 335 12.89 -8.02 -12.00
C PHE A 335 13.59 -8.64 -13.22
N SER A 336 13.08 -9.72 -13.77
CA SER A 336 13.70 -10.41 -14.92
C SER A 336 13.85 -9.46 -16.13
N GLY A 337 12.90 -8.55 -16.31
CA GLY A 337 12.96 -7.49 -17.32
C GLY A 337 14.10 -6.48 -17.04
N SER A 338 14.33 -6.13 -15.80
CA SER A 338 15.36 -5.16 -15.41
C SER A 338 16.76 -5.65 -15.69
N THR A 339 17.01 -6.96 -15.62
CA THR A 339 18.33 -7.54 -15.93
C THR A 339 18.64 -7.62 -17.43
N ARG A 340 17.66 -7.34 -18.31
CA ARG A 340 17.77 -7.36 -19.76
C ARG A 340 17.73 -5.96 -20.41
N LYS A 341 17.40 -4.93 -19.65
CA LYS A 341 17.32 -3.53 -20.14
C LYS A 341 18.70 -2.98 -20.52
N ALA A 342 18.72 -1.79 -21.10
CA ALA A 342 19.95 -1.04 -21.32
C ALA A 342 20.71 -0.79 -20.01
N GLY A 343 22.01 -0.65 -20.07
CA GLY A 343 22.90 -0.44 -18.92
C GLY A 343 24.16 -1.30 -19.01
N LEU A 344 25.12 -1.05 -18.14
CA LEU A 344 26.36 -1.81 -18.08
C LEU A 344 26.08 -3.24 -17.59
N PRO A 345 26.63 -4.28 -18.26
CA PRO A 345 26.40 -5.66 -17.85
C PRO A 345 27.08 -5.97 -16.52
N VAL A 346 26.34 -6.58 -15.62
CA VAL A 346 26.85 -7.15 -14.37
C VAL A 346 26.89 -8.66 -14.54
N LYS A 347 28.04 -9.28 -14.34
CA LYS A 347 28.25 -10.73 -14.50
C LYS A 347 28.65 -11.33 -13.16
N GLY A 348 28.07 -12.48 -12.87
CA GLY A 348 28.47 -13.27 -11.71
C GLY A 348 28.51 -14.76 -12.02
N SER A 349 28.91 -15.57 -11.03
CA SER A 349 29.04 -17.02 -11.19
C SER A 349 27.69 -17.72 -11.31
N LYS A 350 26.65 -17.15 -10.67
CA LYS A 350 25.30 -17.74 -10.61
C LYS A 350 24.24 -16.91 -11.30
N GLY A 351 24.60 -15.79 -11.94
CA GLY A 351 23.59 -14.91 -12.46
C GLY A 351 24.11 -13.80 -13.35
N ILE A 352 23.18 -12.92 -13.70
CA ILE A 352 23.40 -11.76 -14.55
C ILE A 352 22.69 -10.54 -13.98
N GLY A 353 23.14 -9.37 -14.33
CA GLY A 353 22.51 -8.12 -13.90
C GLY A 353 22.80 -6.96 -14.84
N ARG A 354 22.31 -5.81 -14.43
CA ARG A 354 22.53 -4.52 -15.08
C ARG A 354 22.79 -3.43 -14.06
N LEU A 355 23.68 -2.55 -14.42
CA LEU A 355 23.93 -1.28 -13.72
C LEU A 355 23.48 -0.16 -14.66
N ASP A 356 22.55 0.65 -14.21
CA ASP A 356 21.99 1.78 -14.94
C ASP A 356 22.02 3.01 -14.03
N GLY A 357 23.04 3.85 -14.22
CA GLY A 357 23.24 5.06 -13.41
C GLY A 357 23.22 4.77 -11.91
N SER A 358 22.18 5.23 -11.24
CA SER A 358 22.01 5.10 -9.79
C SER A 358 21.42 3.76 -9.32
N ARG A 359 21.17 2.80 -10.23
CA ARG A 359 20.53 1.53 -9.88
C ARG A 359 21.26 0.35 -10.48
N ALA A 360 21.50 -0.66 -9.65
CA ALA A 360 21.98 -1.96 -10.09
C ALA A 360 21.00 -3.07 -9.67
N VAL A 361 20.73 -3.97 -10.57
CA VAL A 361 19.91 -5.16 -10.32
C VAL A 361 20.68 -6.39 -10.75
N TYR A 362 20.89 -7.33 -9.86
CA TYR A 362 21.53 -8.61 -10.12
C TYR A 362 20.60 -9.75 -9.76
N ARG A 363 20.35 -10.68 -10.68
CA ARG A 363 19.53 -11.87 -10.49
C ARG A 363 20.41 -13.08 -10.41
N ALA A 364 20.46 -13.73 -9.28
CA ALA A 364 21.15 -15.00 -9.06
C ALA A 364 20.17 -16.19 -9.07
N SER A 365 20.68 -17.34 -9.49
CA SER A 365 19.99 -18.64 -9.37
C SER A 365 20.51 -19.37 -8.16
N CYS A 366 19.76 -19.30 -7.05
CA CYS A 366 20.06 -20.02 -5.81
C CYS A 366 19.34 -21.37 -5.77
N GLN A 367 19.66 -22.23 -4.81
CA GLN A 367 18.97 -23.53 -4.65
C GLN A 367 17.47 -23.37 -4.33
N THR A 368 17.11 -22.28 -3.66
CA THR A 368 15.73 -21.94 -3.30
C THR A 368 14.95 -21.28 -4.43
N GLY A 369 15.58 -21.02 -5.57
CA GLY A 369 14.99 -20.31 -6.70
C GLY A 369 15.73 -19.02 -7.06
N PRO A 370 15.18 -18.21 -7.96
CA PRO A 370 15.76 -16.91 -8.30
C PRO A 370 15.72 -15.95 -7.12
N VAL A 371 16.81 -15.22 -6.94
CA VAL A 371 16.97 -14.17 -5.93
C VAL A 371 17.43 -12.89 -6.61
N ILE A 372 16.88 -11.76 -6.20
CA ILE A 372 17.29 -10.44 -6.68
C ILE A 372 18.11 -9.74 -5.59
N PHE A 373 19.22 -9.19 -6.00
CA PHE A 373 20.01 -8.23 -5.25
C PHE A 373 19.95 -6.90 -5.99
N MET A 374 19.51 -5.86 -5.31
CA MET A 374 19.38 -4.53 -5.88
C MET A 374 20.05 -3.50 -4.99
N VAL A 375 20.78 -2.58 -5.59
CA VAL A 375 21.32 -1.40 -4.94
C VAL A 375 20.83 -0.18 -5.71
N GLU A 376 20.25 0.77 -5.01
CA GLU A 376 19.75 2.02 -5.57
C GLU A 376 20.33 3.19 -4.80
N GLN A 377 20.98 4.10 -5.47
CA GLN A 377 21.34 5.40 -4.92
C GLN A 377 20.12 6.33 -5.08
N LEU A 378 19.53 6.73 -3.96
CA LEU A 378 18.30 7.51 -3.91
C LEU A 378 18.55 9.01 -3.92
N ASP A 379 19.72 9.42 -3.39
CA ASP A 379 20.14 10.81 -3.30
C ASP A 379 21.64 10.91 -3.51
N GLN A 380 22.10 12.11 -3.91
CA GLN A 380 23.50 12.42 -4.09
C GLN A 380 23.99 13.35 -2.98
N PRO A 381 24.71 12.85 -1.98
CA PRO A 381 25.28 13.70 -0.95
C PRO A 381 26.30 14.68 -1.55
N SER A 382 26.34 15.89 -1.02
CA SER A 382 27.28 16.93 -1.45
C SER A 382 28.73 16.43 -1.37
N GLY A 383 29.45 16.56 -2.48
CA GLY A 383 30.88 16.17 -2.57
C GLY A 383 31.13 14.68 -2.82
N VAL A 384 30.09 13.90 -3.13
CA VAL A 384 30.20 12.47 -3.41
C VAL A 384 29.59 12.20 -4.78
N GLY A 385 30.21 11.35 -5.60
CA GLY A 385 29.73 10.99 -6.94
C GLY A 385 28.53 10.06 -6.94
N PHE A 386 28.09 9.66 -8.14
CA PHE A 386 27.03 8.64 -8.32
C PHE A 386 27.56 7.19 -8.34
N ASP A 387 28.78 6.96 -7.87
CA ASP A 387 29.45 5.66 -7.98
C ASP A 387 29.12 4.69 -6.83
N LEU A 388 28.31 5.14 -5.86
CA LEU A 388 27.99 4.35 -4.67
C LEU A 388 27.36 3.00 -5.01
N THR A 389 26.48 2.97 -6.01
CA THR A 389 25.84 1.74 -6.48
C THR A 389 26.89 0.75 -7.01
N ARG A 390 27.84 1.25 -7.79
CA ARG A 390 28.93 0.47 -8.37
C ARG A 390 29.88 -0.07 -7.29
N GLU A 391 30.22 0.77 -6.31
CA GLU A 391 31.11 0.39 -5.22
C GLU A 391 30.50 -0.63 -4.25
N LEU A 392 29.20 -0.52 -3.97
CA LEU A 392 28.53 -1.40 -3.01
C LEU A 392 28.12 -2.75 -3.58
N LEU A 393 27.69 -2.81 -4.87
CA LEU A 393 27.06 -3.99 -5.41
C LEU A 393 27.88 -5.28 -5.27
N PRO A 394 29.19 -5.32 -5.61
CA PRO A 394 29.96 -6.56 -5.52
C PRO A 394 30.05 -7.10 -4.10
N GLY A 395 30.36 -6.23 -3.13
CA GLY A 395 30.44 -6.59 -1.72
C GLY A 395 29.07 -6.99 -1.16
N TYR A 396 28.02 -6.27 -1.53
CA TYR A 396 26.66 -6.56 -1.09
C TYR A 396 26.19 -7.93 -1.59
N VAL A 397 26.36 -8.23 -2.88
CA VAL A 397 25.96 -9.54 -3.43
C VAL A 397 26.73 -10.66 -2.79
N ALA A 398 28.05 -10.51 -2.60
CA ALA A 398 28.87 -11.55 -2.02
C ALA A 398 28.44 -11.88 -0.57
N ALA A 399 28.35 -10.86 0.29
CA ALA A 399 28.03 -11.04 1.70
C ALA A 399 26.55 -11.47 1.92
N GLU A 400 25.63 -10.86 1.19
CA GLU A 400 24.20 -11.18 1.33
C GLU A 400 23.83 -12.54 0.75
N ALA A 401 24.45 -12.97 -0.35
CA ALA A 401 24.25 -14.31 -0.90
C ALA A 401 24.70 -15.41 0.09
N GLU A 402 25.78 -15.17 0.82
CA GLU A 402 26.22 -16.08 1.87
C GLU A 402 25.24 -16.07 3.06
N ARG A 403 24.81 -14.90 3.51
CA ARG A 403 23.85 -14.74 4.60
C ARG A 403 22.54 -15.48 4.35
N ILE A 404 22.02 -15.45 3.12
CA ILE A 404 20.75 -16.13 2.77
C ILE A 404 20.93 -17.61 2.37
N GLY A 405 22.15 -18.14 2.44
CA GLY A 405 22.43 -19.53 2.08
C GLY A 405 22.45 -19.82 0.57
N CYS A 406 22.56 -18.79 -0.29
CA CYS A 406 22.78 -18.96 -1.73
C CYS A 406 24.21 -19.49 -2.01
N GLY A 407 25.10 -19.39 -1.04
CA GLY A 407 26.51 -19.72 -1.12
C GLY A 407 27.34 -18.64 -1.82
N PRO A 408 28.65 -18.81 -1.94
CA PRO A 408 29.54 -17.77 -2.43
C PRO A 408 29.14 -17.32 -3.83
N GLU A 409 29.08 -16.00 -3.99
CA GLU A 409 28.79 -15.34 -5.26
C GLU A 409 29.77 -14.19 -5.47
N LYS A 410 30.37 -14.13 -6.64
CA LYS A 410 31.29 -13.05 -7.01
C LYS A 410 30.78 -12.36 -8.26
N VAL A 411 30.52 -11.08 -8.10
CA VAL A 411 30.06 -10.22 -9.18
C VAL A 411 31.22 -9.39 -9.71
N THR A 412 31.30 -9.26 -11.03
CA THR A 412 32.23 -8.40 -11.74
C THR A 412 31.46 -7.36 -12.53
N LEU A 413 31.92 -6.13 -12.43
CA LEU A 413 31.48 -4.99 -13.21
C LEU A 413 32.45 -4.77 -14.37
N PRO A 414 31.98 -4.28 -15.54
CA PRO A 414 32.86 -3.91 -16.61
C PRO A 414 33.72 -2.72 -16.15
N ASP A 415 34.96 -2.72 -16.58
CA ASP A 415 35.83 -1.54 -16.49
C ASP A 415 35.25 -0.43 -17.38
N ASP A 416 35.46 0.83 -17.00
CA ASP A 416 35.01 1.99 -17.77
C ASP A 416 35.66 2.11 -19.13
#